data_a15217a1a5521dc5f8b8fbbfdd384404
#
_entry.id   a15217a1a5521dc5f8b8fbbfdd384404
#
_cell.length_a   1.000
_cell.length_b   1.000
_cell.length_c   1.000
_cell.angle_alpha   90.00
_cell.angle_beta   90.00
_cell.angle_gamma   90.00
#
_symmetry.space_group_name_H-M   'P 1'
#
loop_
_entity.id
_entity.type
_entity.pdbx_description
1 polymer ?
#
loop_
_entity_poly.entity_id
_entity_poly.type
_entity_poly.pdbx_seq_one_letter_code
_entity_poly.pdbx_strand_id
1 'polypeptide(L)'
;MKKLLFVFNPHAGKGQIKDNLCDIVDIFTKGGYEVVTYPTQAKLDGYNKLCKCGQDYDMIVISGGDGTLSEAVKAMMTFDKKIPLGYIPAGSTNDCAQSLS
;
A
#
# COMPACT_ATOMS: atom_id res chain seq x y z
N MET A 1 -5.61 18.73 0.32
CA MET A 1 -5.93 17.31 0.53
C MET A 1 -4.64 16.50 0.52
N LYS A 2 -4.47 15.63 1.51
CA LYS A 2 -3.28 14.79 1.58
C LYS A 2 -3.35 13.67 0.54
N LYS A 3 -2.20 13.29 0.02
CA LYS A 3 -2.12 12.22 -0.99
C LYS A 3 -1.64 10.93 -0.35
N LEU A 4 -2.30 9.82 -0.70
CA LEU A 4 -1.97 8.49 -0.23
C LEU A 4 -1.70 7.59 -1.43
N LEU A 5 -0.57 6.89 -1.42
CA LEU A 5 -0.27 5.89 -2.44
C LEU A 5 -0.53 4.50 -1.88
N PHE A 6 -1.43 3.78 -2.51
CA PHE A 6 -1.75 2.41 -2.12
C PHE A 6 -1.15 1.45 -3.14
N VAL A 7 -0.08 0.78 -2.73
CA VAL A 7 0.62 -0.21 -3.57
C VAL A 7 0.18 -1.60 -3.13
N PHE A 8 -0.31 -2.39 -4.04
CA PHE A 8 -0.81 -3.72 -3.70
C PHE A 8 -0.46 -4.75 -4.78
N ASN A 9 -0.32 -6.00 -4.33
CA ASN A 9 -0.13 -7.13 -5.23
C ASN A 9 -1.50 -7.75 -5.50
N PRO A 10 -2.05 -7.61 -6.73
CA PRO A 10 -3.40 -8.08 -7.01
C PRO A 10 -3.56 -9.59 -6.96
N HIS A 11 -2.46 -10.34 -6.96
CA HIS A 11 -2.49 -11.80 -6.92
C HIS A 11 -2.22 -12.37 -5.52
N ALA A 12 -1.80 -11.56 -4.57
CA ALA A 12 -1.52 -12.03 -3.22
C ALA A 12 -2.82 -12.44 -2.52
N GLY A 13 -2.74 -13.42 -1.62
CA GLY A 13 -3.90 -13.85 -0.85
C GLY A 13 -5.04 -14.34 -1.71
N LYS A 14 -4.76 -15.04 -2.81
CA LYS A 14 -5.77 -15.55 -3.74
C LYS A 14 -6.60 -14.44 -4.38
N GLY A 15 -6.04 -13.23 -4.46
CA GLY A 15 -6.73 -12.12 -5.10
C GLY A 15 -7.78 -11.44 -4.23
N GLN A 16 -7.82 -11.70 -2.94
CA GLN A 16 -8.83 -11.12 -2.05
C GLN A 16 -8.76 -9.60 -1.98
N ILE A 17 -7.58 -9.03 -2.22
CA ILE A 17 -7.44 -7.57 -2.19
C ILE A 17 -8.32 -6.90 -3.25
N LYS A 18 -8.54 -7.56 -4.39
CA LYS A 18 -9.40 -7.02 -5.43
C LYS A 18 -10.84 -6.87 -4.96
N ASP A 19 -11.32 -7.84 -4.17
CA ASP A 19 -12.69 -7.84 -3.68
C ASP A 19 -12.92 -6.74 -2.64
N ASN A 20 -11.86 -6.32 -1.96
CA ASN A 20 -11.95 -5.34 -0.88
C ASN A 20 -11.42 -3.97 -1.27
N LEU A 21 -10.93 -3.82 -2.49
CA LEU A 21 -10.26 -2.59 -2.92
C LEU A 21 -11.14 -1.35 -2.80
N CYS A 22 -12.39 -1.46 -3.23
CA CYS A 22 -13.30 -0.31 -3.16
C CYS A 22 -13.54 0.12 -1.72
N ASP A 23 -13.69 -0.83 -0.80
CA ASP A 23 -13.91 -0.52 0.61
C ASP A 23 -12.69 0.15 1.22
N ILE A 24 -11.51 -0.34 0.89
CA ILE A 24 -10.24 0.23 1.38
C ILE A 24 -10.07 1.67 0.89
N VAL A 25 -10.29 1.89 -0.40
CA VAL A 25 -10.18 3.23 -0.99
C VAL A 25 -11.20 4.17 -0.35
N ASP A 26 -12.43 3.70 -0.15
CA ASP A 26 -13.48 4.50 0.45
C ASP A 26 -13.12 4.94 1.88
N ILE A 27 -12.59 4.03 2.67
CA ILE A 27 -12.18 4.32 4.06
C ILE A 27 -11.14 5.44 4.08
N PHE A 28 -10.10 5.33 3.25
CA PHE A 28 -9.05 6.36 3.21
C PHE A 28 -9.56 7.67 2.64
N THR A 29 -10.46 7.61 1.67
CA THR A 29 -11.03 8.82 1.09
C THR A 29 -11.85 9.56 2.13
N LYS A 30 -12.63 8.84 2.94
CA LYS A 30 -13.39 9.43 4.05
C LYS A 30 -12.47 10.05 5.10
N GLY A 31 -11.26 9.53 5.23
CA GLY A 31 -10.26 10.06 6.14
C GLY A 31 -9.56 11.32 5.64
N GLY A 32 -9.90 11.81 4.45
CA GLY A 32 -9.34 13.06 3.93
C GLY A 32 -8.18 12.85 2.97
N TYR A 33 -7.97 11.64 2.45
CA TYR A 33 -6.88 11.37 1.52
C TYR A 33 -7.35 11.28 0.08
N GLU A 34 -6.51 11.78 -0.83
CA GLU A 34 -6.65 11.49 -2.25
C GLU A 34 -5.87 10.21 -2.51
N VAL A 35 -6.57 9.12 -2.81
CA VAL A 35 -5.96 7.79 -2.92
C VAL A 35 -5.56 7.52 -4.36
N VAL A 36 -4.28 7.20 -4.56
CA VAL A 36 -3.77 6.72 -5.83
C VAL A 36 -3.43 5.25 -5.64
N THR A 37 -4.01 4.39 -6.47
CA THR A 37 -3.78 2.95 -6.38
C THR A 37 -2.77 2.50 -7.42
N TYR A 38 -1.90 1.58 -7.03
CA TYR A 38 -0.92 1.02 -7.96
C TYR A 38 -0.84 -0.49 -7.79
N PRO A 39 -1.39 -1.27 -8.74
CA PRO A 39 -1.25 -2.73 -8.72
C PRO A 39 0.13 -3.12 -9.25
N THR A 40 0.89 -3.87 -8.46
CA THR A 40 2.22 -4.31 -8.89
C THR A 40 2.09 -5.35 -10.01
N GLN A 41 2.97 -5.27 -11.00
CA GLN A 41 2.92 -6.12 -12.18
C GLN A 41 3.96 -7.23 -12.18
N ALA A 42 5.03 -7.05 -11.39
CA ALA A 42 6.12 -8.01 -11.35
C ALA A 42 6.92 -7.83 -10.07
N LYS A 43 7.89 -8.72 -9.85
CA LYS A 43 8.81 -8.62 -8.72
C LYS A 43 9.57 -7.30 -8.80
N LEU A 44 9.77 -6.64 -7.69
CA LEU A 44 10.45 -5.34 -7.55
C LEU A 44 9.69 -4.16 -8.14
N ASP A 45 8.52 -4.37 -8.71
CA ASP A 45 7.74 -3.28 -9.27
C ASP A 45 7.34 -2.26 -8.20
N GLY A 46 6.92 -2.74 -7.03
CA GLY A 46 6.60 -1.86 -5.91
C GLY A 46 7.80 -1.05 -5.45
N TYR A 47 8.96 -1.68 -5.37
CA TYR A 47 10.20 -0.99 -5.02
C TYR A 47 10.50 0.13 -6.01
N ASN A 48 10.46 -0.18 -7.30
CA ASN A 48 10.76 0.80 -8.34
C ASN A 48 9.76 1.96 -8.33
N LYS A 49 8.49 1.67 -8.15
CA LYS A 49 7.45 2.69 -8.08
C LYS A 49 7.68 3.64 -6.92
N LEU A 50 7.98 3.10 -5.74
CA LEU A 50 8.20 3.92 -4.55
C LEU A 50 9.48 4.75 -4.66
N CYS A 51 10.55 4.18 -5.21
CA CYS A 51 11.78 4.94 -5.42
C CYS A 51 11.54 6.11 -6.39
N LYS A 52 10.68 5.91 -7.38
CA LYS A 52 10.43 6.91 -8.41
C LYS A 52 9.56 8.06 -7.90
N CYS A 53 8.51 7.79 -7.15
CA CYS A 53 7.54 8.82 -6.80
C CYS A 53 6.98 8.73 -5.37
N GLY A 54 7.47 7.82 -4.55
CA GLY A 54 6.91 7.63 -3.20
C GLY A 54 6.98 8.88 -2.33
N GLN A 55 8.02 9.69 -2.49
CA GLN A 55 8.20 10.89 -1.68
C GLN A 55 7.22 12.01 -2.04
N ASP A 56 6.48 11.87 -3.14
CA ASP A 56 5.46 12.84 -3.53
C ASP A 56 4.16 12.66 -2.74
N TYR A 57 4.08 11.62 -1.91
CA TYR A 57 2.87 11.27 -1.17
C TYR A 57 3.03 11.57 0.32
N ASP A 58 1.90 11.82 0.98
CA ASP A 58 1.87 12.08 2.42
C ASP A 58 1.80 10.79 3.24
N MET A 59 1.32 9.71 2.63
CA MET A 59 1.23 8.41 3.26
C MET A 59 1.35 7.31 2.21
N ILE A 60 1.95 6.18 2.59
CA ILE A 60 2.05 5.01 1.73
C ILE A 60 1.42 3.82 2.45
N VAL A 61 0.54 3.11 1.75
CA VAL A 61 -0.08 1.89 2.27
C VAL A 61 0.27 0.75 1.33
N ILE A 62 0.69 -0.36 1.92
CA ILE A 62 1.13 -1.54 1.18
C ILE A 62 0.21 -2.71 1.51
N SER A 63 -0.19 -3.46 0.51
CA SER A 63 -0.90 -4.72 0.71
C SER A 63 -0.29 -5.80 -0.16
N GLY A 64 0.00 -6.94 0.45
CA GLY A 64 0.61 -8.06 -0.24
C GLY A 64 1.26 -9.01 0.75
N GLY A 65 2.14 -9.85 0.24
CA GLY A 65 2.92 -10.76 1.08
C GLY A 65 4.18 -10.09 1.63
N ASP A 66 5.00 -10.89 2.31
CA ASP A 66 6.22 -10.41 2.93
C ASP A 66 7.18 -9.78 1.93
N GLY A 67 7.21 -10.30 0.71
CA GLY A 67 8.08 -9.76 -0.35
C GLY A 67 7.69 -8.34 -0.73
N THR A 68 6.39 -8.08 -0.87
CA THR A 68 5.89 -6.76 -1.20
C THR A 68 6.23 -5.76 -0.10
N LEU A 69 6.02 -6.16 1.15
CA LEU A 69 6.35 -5.30 2.29
C LEU A 69 7.86 -5.03 2.36
N SER A 70 8.68 -6.04 2.16
CA SER A 70 10.13 -5.89 2.17
C SER A 70 10.61 -4.92 1.11
N GLU A 71 10.05 -5.00 -0.09
CA GLU A 71 10.38 -4.07 -1.18
C GLU A 71 10.03 -2.63 -0.80
N ALA A 72 8.86 -2.44 -0.18
CA ALA A 72 8.42 -1.12 0.24
C ALA A 72 9.36 -0.53 1.31
N VAL A 73 9.71 -1.33 2.30
CA VAL A 73 10.61 -0.87 3.36
C VAL A 73 11.96 -0.47 2.79
N LYS A 74 12.52 -1.29 1.89
CA LYS A 74 13.80 -0.97 1.26
C LYS A 74 13.75 0.33 0.47
N ALA A 75 12.66 0.55 -0.28
CA ALA A 75 12.48 1.78 -1.03
C ALA A 75 12.39 2.99 -0.11
N MET A 76 11.62 2.87 0.96
CA MET A 76 11.43 3.99 1.88
C MET A 76 12.68 4.34 2.66
N MET A 77 13.60 3.40 2.81
CA MET A 77 14.90 3.69 3.43
C MET A 77 15.76 4.63 2.60
N THR A 78 15.46 4.80 1.32
CA THR A 78 16.18 5.74 0.45
C THR A 78 15.59 7.14 0.47
N PHE A 79 14.46 7.34 1.18
CA PHE A 79 13.77 8.62 1.19
C PHE A 79 14.52 9.64 2.05
N ASP A 80 14.49 10.91 1.61
CA ASP A 80 15.06 12.01 2.37
C ASP A 80 14.18 12.44 3.54
N LYS A 81 12.89 12.15 3.45
CA LYS A 81 11.93 12.50 4.50
C LYS A 81 11.18 11.24 4.97
N LYS A 82 10.67 11.29 6.19
CA LYS A 82 9.90 10.18 6.74
C LYS A 82 8.45 10.28 6.28
N ILE A 83 7.95 9.19 5.71
CA ILE A 83 6.56 9.09 5.26
C ILE A 83 5.92 7.93 6.01
N PRO A 84 4.73 8.12 6.62
CA PRO A 84 4.05 7.02 7.32
C PRO A 84 3.77 5.86 6.39
N LEU A 85 4.00 4.65 6.90
CA LEU A 85 3.73 3.41 6.17
C LEU A 85 2.65 2.62 6.87
N GLY A 86 1.57 2.31 6.14
CA GLY A 86 0.55 1.39 6.60
C GLY A 86 0.69 0.06 5.89
N TYR A 87 0.33 -1.03 6.54
CA TYR A 87 0.38 -2.35 5.94
C TYR A 87 -0.93 -3.08 6.15
N ILE A 88 -1.49 -3.58 5.05
CA ILE A 88 -2.70 -4.39 5.06
C ILE A 88 -2.32 -5.79 4.60
N PRO A 89 -2.34 -6.78 5.47
CA PRO A 89 -1.98 -8.14 5.10
C PRO A 89 -2.89 -8.67 4.00
N ALA A 90 -2.31 -9.34 3.01
CA ALA A 90 -3.09 -9.99 1.98
C ALA A 90 -3.76 -11.23 2.55
N GLY A 91 -4.95 -11.53 2.09
CA GLY A 91 -5.61 -12.80 2.38
C GLY A 91 -6.52 -12.82 3.57
N SER A 92 -6.63 -11.74 4.36
CA SER A 92 -7.54 -11.75 5.51
C SER A 92 -8.05 -10.36 5.84
N THR A 93 -9.32 -10.13 5.57
CA THR A 93 -9.98 -8.87 5.94
C THR A 93 -10.12 -8.73 7.44
N ASN A 94 -10.32 -9.84 8.14
CA ASN A 94 -10.45 -9.82 9.60
C ASN A 94 -9.14 -9.40 10.25
N ASP A 95 -8.03 -9.91 9.74
CA ASP A 95 -6.72 -9.53 10.25
C ASP A 95 -6.41 -8.06 9.94
N CYS A 96 -6.86 -7.56 8.81
CA CYS A 96 -6.74 -6.14 8.49
C CYS A 96 -7.43 -5.28 9.54
N ALA A 97 -8.65 -5.63 9.91
CA ALA A 97 -9.40 -4.87 10.90
C ALA A 97 -8.70 -4.87 12.25
N GLN A 98 -8.12 -5.99 12.64
CA GLN A 98 -7.37 -6.10 13.88
C GLN A 98 -6.07 -5.31 13.84
N SER A 99 -5.40 -5.34 12.70
CA SER A 99 -4.12 -4.64 12.54
C SER A 99 -4.27 -3.12 12.56
N LEU A 100 -5.41 -2.62 12.14
CA LEU A 100 -5.67 -1.18 12.08
C LEU A 100 -6.28 -0.64 13.38
N SER A 101 -6.73 -1.51 14.24
CA SER A 101 -7.32 -1.10 15.52
C SER A 101 -6.26 -0.98 16.67
#